data_e76eb7921a6a8a5f110e96b57899b7b8
#
_entry.id   e76eb7921a6a8a5f110e96b57899b7b8
#
_cell.length_a   1.000
_cell.length_b   1.000
_cell.length_c   1.000
_cell.angle_alpha   90.00
_cell.angle_beta   90.00
_cell.angle_gamma   90.00
#
_symmetry.space_group_name_H-M   'P 1'
#
loop_
_entity.id
_entity.type
_entity.pdbx_description
1 polymer ?
#
loop_
_entity_poly.entity_id
_entity_poly.type
_entity_poly.pdbx_seq_one_letter_code
_entity_poly.pdbx_strand_id
1 'polypeptide(L)'
;MPIYKMDGSKDGLKRYRVRINYVDQDGKPRQIERVAYGNAEAKELERKLYEQIKNEAPTARVTFDSLCDDYLIAKKNSVRATTYDKTRRNLELYIRPTLGNLKLDRITPQRLQTWKNTIDETDLLLRTKQNIYKELNAVLNWAVKLERIPKNPLTPVGTFQEVYFEKPQDKLHYYTAEEFLAYIATSYARQDWPYYVFFSIAFYTGMRKGEINALKWSDIEGTTIHVRRSISQKVKGDDLETPPKNKSSYRDLQMPAPLVEIFKEHKARQMYDPRFTEVYRVCGGAAVLRDTSIENKNKAYCKTAGLPHIKIHDFRHTHASLLANEGISIQEIARRLGHSNVVITWNTYAHLYPREEERAISILNQIKPQNV
;
A
#
# COMPACT_ATOMS: atom_id res chain seq x y z
N MET A 1 -17.98 52.93 3.42
CA MET A 1 -16.59 52.88 3.92
C MET A 1 -16.61 52.32 5.32
N PRO A 2 -15.72 51.41 5.70
CA PRO A 2 -15.73 50.81 7.04
C PRO A 2 -15.08 51.66 8.14
N ILE A 3 -14.49 52.83 7.82
CA ILE A 3 -13.83 53.73 8.76
C ILE A 3 -14.64 55.00 8.91
N TYR A 4 -15.09 55.31 10.14
CA TYR A 4 -15.89 56.49 10.48
C TYR A 4 -15.11 57.35 11.49
N LYS A 5 -15.05 58.67 11.23
CA LYS A 5 -14.46 59.63 12.15
C LYS A 5 -15.42 59.87 13.31
N MET A 6 -14.91 59.87 14.53
CA MET A 6 -15.69 60.10 15.74
C MET A 6 -15.18 61.34 16.48
N ASP A 7 -16.03 61.89 17.33
CA ASP A 7 -15.61 62.94 18.25
C ASP A 7 -14.67 62.39 19.34
N GLY A 8 -13.70 63.21 19.69
CA GLY A 8 -12.67 62.89 20.66
C GLY A 8 -11.30 62.64 20.05
N SER A 9 -10.27 62.84 20.85
CA SER A 9 -8.88 62.56 20.50
C SER A 9 -8.16 61.96 21.71
N LYS A 10 -7.09 61.22 21.45
CA LYS A 10 -6.14 60.70 22.43
C LYS A 10 -4.74 60.99 21.93
N ASP A 11 -3.89 61.60 22.77
CA ASP A 11 -2.53 61.98 22.44
C ASP A 11 -2.40 62.79 21.13
N GLY A 12 -3.36 63.73 20.89
CA GLY A 12 -3.41 64.54 19.66
C GLY A 12 -3.92 63.83 18.42
N LEU A 13 -4.19 62.56 18.47
CA LEU A 13 -4.68 61.73 17.36
C LEU A 13 -6.20 61.64 17.41
N LYS A 14 -6.86 61.87 16.25
CA LYS A 14 -8.34 61.77 16.12
C LYS A 14 -8.79 60.32 16.29
N ARG A 15 -9.97 60.16 16.91
CA ARG A 15 -10.61 58.87 17.11
C ARG A 15 -11.36 58.43 15.87
N TYR A 16 -11.18 57.13 15.49
CA TYR A 16 -11.87 56.50 14.39
C TYR A 16 -12.55 55.21 14.85
N ARG A 17 -13.72 54.93 14.28
CA ARG A 17 -14.41 53.67 14.43
C ARG A 17 -14.25 52.88 13.14
N VAL A 18 -13.72 51.68 13.24
CA VAL A 18 -13.65 50.71 12.15
C VAL A 18 -14.77 49.72 12.36
N ARG A 19 -15.73 49.71 11.41
CA ARG A 19 -16.90 48.84 11.46
C ARG A 19 -16.94 48.02 10.16
N ILE A 20 -16.93 46.67 10.28
CA ILE A 20 -17.05 45.78 9.14
C ILE A 20 -18.29 44.91 9.34
N ASN A 21 -19.21 45.00 8.37
CA ASN A 21 -20.36 44.12 8.29
C ASN A 21 -19.95 42.96 7.36
N TYR A 22 -20.21 41.73 7.79
CA TYR A 22 -19.97 40.55 6.99
C TYR A 22 -21.08 39.54 7.23
N VAL A 23 -21.21 38.58 6.32
CA VAL A 23 -22.12 37.47 6.47
C VAL A 23 -21.30 36.28 7.00
N ASP A 24 -21.71 35.72 8.14
CA ASP A 24 -21.07 34.55 8.65
C ASP A 24 -21.43 33.31 7.77
N GLN A 25 -20.79 32.20 8.07
CA GLN A 25 -20.92 30.98 7.28
C GLN A 25 -22.31 30.34 7.37
N ASP A 26 -23.11 30.71 8.34
CA ASP A 26 -24.51 30.31 8.44
C ASP A 26 -25.45 31.25 7.63
N GLY A 27 -24.89 32.17 6.85
CA GLY A 27 -25.67 33.16 6.13
C GLY A 27 -26.23 34.27 7.02
N LYS A 28 -25.81 34.39 8.30
CA LYS A 28 -26.29 35.41 9.22
C LYS A 28 -25.43 36.65 9.15
N PRO A 29 -26.06 37.85 9.08
CA PRO A 29 -25.31 39.09 9.11
C PRO A 29 -24.64 39.28 10.47
N ARG A 30 -23.34 39.61 10.45
CA ARG A 30 -22.52 39.93 11.62
C ARG A 30 -21.83 41.25 11.44
N GLN A 31 -21.42 41.82 12.57
CA GLN A 31 -20.74 43.10 12.61
C GLN A 31 -19.58 43.02 13.61
N ILE A 32 -18.41 43.46 13.17
CA ILE A 32 -17.26 43.70 14.04
C ILE A 32 -17.00 45.20 14.08
N GLU A 33 -16.82 45.72 15.30
CA GLU A 33 -16.53 47.14 15.51
C GLU A 33 -15.31 47.25 16.45
N ARG A 34 -14.36 48.11 16.09
CA ARG A 34 -13.18 48.46 16.89
C ARG A 34 -12.87 49.96 16.77
N VAL A 35 -12.14 50.48 17.74
CA VAL A 35 -11.72 51.89 17.78
C VAL A 35 -10.22 51.96 17.54
N ALA A 36 -9.79 52.95 16.77
CA ALA A 36 -8.37 53.26 16.51
C ALA A 36 -8.16 54.78 16.67
N TYR A 37 -6.92 55.18 16.94
CA TYR A 37 -6.51 56.56 17.08
C TYR A 37 -5.49 56.90 15.99
N GLY A 38 -5.90 57.82 15.09
CA GLY A 38 -5.14 58.12 13.89
C GLY A 38 -5.60 57.36 12.65
N ASN A 39 -5.47 57.95 11.48
CA ASN A 39 -5.95 57.39 10.21
C ASN A 39 -5.09 56.16 9.79
N ALA A 40 -3.81 56.17 10.10
CA ALA A 40 -2.91 55.08 9.77
C ALA A 40 -3.27 53.81 10.56
N GLU A 41 -3.48 53.95 11.89
CA GLU A 41 -3.90 52.84 12.75
C GLU A 41 -5.28 52.30 12.35
N ALA A 42 -6.22 53.18 11.98
CA ALA A 42 -7.56 52.77 11.52
C ALA A 42 -7.48 51.90 10.25
N LYS A 43 -6.63 52.25 9.29
CA LYS A 43 -6.42 51.47 8.06
C LYS A 43 -5.74 50.13 8.34
N GLU A 44 -4.75 50.11 9.23
CA GLU A 44 -4.10 48.88 9.62
C GLU A 44 -5.04 47.95 10.40
N LEU A 45 -5.88 48.51 11.26
CA LEU A 45 -6.92 47.76 11.99
C LEU A 45 -7.97 47.21 11.02
N GLU A 46 -8.38 47.97 10.04
CA GLU A 46 -9.29 47.53 8.97
C GLU A 46 -8.70 46.31 8.24
N ARG A 47 -7.45 46.41 7.79
CA ARG A 47 -6.74 45.30 7.14
C ARG A 47 -6.71 44.05 8.02
N LYS A 48 -6.34 44.18 9.29
CA LYS A 48 -6.31 43.09 10.26
C LYS A 48 -7.67 42.44 10.48
N LEU A 49 -8.73 43.21 10.54
CA LEU A 49 -10.09 42.71 10.70
C LEU A 49 -10.56 41.97 9.45
N TYR A 50 -10.24 42.47 8.23
CA TYR A 50 -10.54 41.73 7.00
C TYR A 50 -9.75 40.39 6.91
N GLU A 51 -8.47 40.38 7.31
CA GLU A 51 -7.69 39.16 7.40
C GLU A 51 -8.26 38.18 8.46
N GLN A 52 -8.73 38.72 9.60
CA GLN A 52 -9.39 37.92 10.63
C GLN A 52 -10.67 37.29 10.10
N ILE A 53 -11.56 38.08 9.46
CA ILE A 53 -12.79 37.57 8.85
C ILE A 53 -12.49 36.56 7.74
N LYS A 54 -11.46 36.79 6.92
CA LYS A 54 -11.03 35.87 5.88
C LYS A 54 -10.45 34.54 6.48
N ASN A 55 -9.79 34.63 7.64
CA ASN A 55 -9.25 33.49 8.37
C ASN A 55 -10.30 32.79 9.27
N GLU A 56 -11.39 33.46 9.62
CA GLU A 56 -12.60 32.88 10.24
C GLU A 56 -13.49 32.16 9.20
N ALA A 57 -13.00 32.00 7.96
CA ALA A 57 -13.62 31.23 6.89
C ALA A 57 -14.08 29.82 7.32
N PRO A 58 -14.84 29.04 6.53
CA PRO A 58 -15.68 27.86 6.89
C PRO A 58 -15.06 26.75 7.74
N THR A 59 -13.77 26.81 8.00
CA THR A 59 -13.01 25.75 8.69
C THR A 59 -13.33 25.59 10.19
N ALA A 60 -13.84 26.62 10.86
CA ALA A 60 -14.03 26.61 12.32
C ALA A 60 -15.17 25.69 12.82
N ARG A 61 -16.01 25.17 11.93
CA ARG A 61 -17.14 24.30 12.28
C ARG A 61 -17.02 22.87 11.81
N VAL A 62 -16.15 22.60 10.83
CA VAL A 62 -15.95 21.26 10.27
C VAL A 62 -15.14 20.43 11.25
N THR A 63 -15.69 19.30 11.69
CA THR A 63 -14.95 18.32 12.51
C THR A 63 -14.00 17.51 11.63
N PHE A 64 -13.01 16.90 12.26
CA PHE A 64 -12.11 15.99 11.53
C PHE A 64 -12.84 14.75 11.00
N ASP A 65 -13.88 14.28 11.70
CA ASP A 65 -14.73 13.19 11.21
C ASP A 65 -15.41 13.54 9.91
N SER A 66 -16.01 14.74 9.82
CA SER A 66 -16.62 15.21 8.57
C SER A 66 -15.60 15.32 7.43
N LEU A 67 -14.37 15.79 7.74
CA LEU A 67 -13.29 15.82 6.76
C LEU A 67 -12.91 14.42 6.28
N CYS A 68 -12.85 13.43 7.20
CA CYS A 68 -12.56 12.05 6.85
C CYS A 68 -13.65 11.43 5.97
N ASP A 69 -14.93 11.75 6.23
CA ASP A 69 -16.05 11.27 5.41
C ASP A 69 -15.96 11.81 3.99
N ASP A 70 -15.75 13.12 3.84
CA ASP A 70 -15.55 13.76 2.54
C ASP A 70 -14.34 13.16 1.79
N TYR A 71 -13.24 12.93 2.51
CA TYR A 71 -12.04 12.29 1.94
C TYR A 71 -12.33 10.86 1.47
N LEU A 72 -13.06 10.08 2.26
CA LEU A 72 -13.43 8.72 1.89
C LEU A 72 -14.35 8.70 0.65
N ILE A 73 -15.31 9.63 0.56
CA ILE A 73 -16.17 9.78 -0.61
C ILE A 73 -15.31 10.09 -1.85
N ALA A 74 -14.42 11.06 -1.76
CA ALA A 74 -13.52 11.42 -2.87
C ALA A 74 -12.57 10.27 -3.26
N LYS A 75 -12.09 9.50 -2.29
CA LYS A 75 -11.15 8.39 -2.49
C LYS A 75 -11.82 7.14 -3.08
N LYS A 76 -13.09 6.89 -2.81
CA LYS A 76 -13.82 5.67 -3.17
C LYS A 76 -13.70 5.33 -4.66
N ASN A 77 -13.81 6.31 -5.53
CA ASN A 77 -13.78 6.14 -6.98
C ASN A 77 -12.37 6.29 -7.60
N SER A 78 -11.37 6.69 -6.79
CA SER A 78 -10.01 6.96 -7.28
C SER A 78 -9.00 5.86 -6.96
N VAL A 79 -9.37 4.89 -6.10
CA VAL A 79 -8.47 3.81 -5.66
C VAL A 79 -9.17 2.45 -5.74
N ARG A 80 -8.38 1.37 -5.71
CA ARG A 80 -8.93 0.01 -5.64
C ARG A 80 -9.70 -0.21 -4.33
N ALA A 81 -10.75 -1.03 -4.37
CA ALA A 81 -11.58 -1.37 -3.21
C ALA A 81 -10.77 -1.82 -1.98
N THR A 82 -9.72 -2.62 -2.19
CA THR A 82 -8.82 -3.07 -1.10
C THR A 82 -8.01 -1.93 -0.47
N THR A 83 -7.64 -0.91 -1.26
CA THR A 83 -6.94 0.28 -0.75
C THR A 83 -7.91 1.17 0.00
N TYR A 84 -9.11 1.35 -0.53
CA TYR A 84 -10.19 2.08 0.13
C TYR A 84 -10.53 1.46 1.49
N ASP A 85 -10.76 0.14 1.54
CA ASP A 85 -11.09 -0.57 2.79
C ASP A 85 -9.97 -0.43 3.83
N LYS A 86 -8.70 -0.57 3.42
CA LYS A 86 -7.55 -0.34 4.30
C LYS A 86 -7.53 1.08 4.86
N THR A 87 -7.74 2.10 4.01
CA THR A 87 -7.78 3.50 4.43
C THR A 87 -8.91 3.71 5.44
N ARG A 88 -10.12 3.26 5.11
CA ARG A 88 -11.29 3.36 5.98
C ARG A 88 -11.00 2.74 7.35
N ARG A 89 -10.49 1.51 7.40
CA ARG A 89 -10.15 0.83 8.66
C ARG A 89 -9.09 1.55 9.48
N ASN A 90 -8.03 2.08 8.83
CA ASN A 90 -7.01 2.84 9.54
C ASN A 90 -7.57 4.13 10.14
N LEU A 91 -8.46 4.82 9.42
CA LEU A 91 -9.14 6.00 9.94
C LEU A 91 -10.03 5.64 11.14
N GLU A 92 -10.88 4.62 11.01
CA GLU A 92 -11.83 4.21 12.04
C GLU A 92 -11.15 3.70 13.31
N LEU A 93 -10.10 2.88 13.18
CA LEU A 93 -9.48 2.22 14.33
C LEU A 93 -8.45 3.07 15.08
N TYR A 94 -7.70 3.93 14.35
CA TYR A 94 -6.50 4.55 14.91
C TYR A 94 -6.50 6.08 14.89
N ILE A 95 -7.35 6.70 14.09
CA ILE A 95 -7.30 8.14 13.86
C ILE A 95 -8.55 8.82 14.42
N ARG A 96 -9.73 8.41 14.00
CA ARG A 96 -11.01 9.00 14.43
C ARG A 96 -11.26 8.92 15.94
N PRO A 97 -10.91 7.85 16.67
CA PRO A 97 -11.16 7.80 18.11
C PRO A 97 -10.54 8.94 18.90
N THR A 98 -9.38 9.45 18.46
CA THR A 98 -8.66 10.53 19.14
C THR A 98 -8.91 11.90 18.52
N LEU A 99 -9.02 11.98 17.20
CA LEU A 99 -9.03 13.25 16.46
C LEU A 99 -10.41 13.61 15.90
N GLY A 100 -11.31 12.65 15.73
CA GLY A 100 -12.57 12.80 14.99
C GLY A 100 -13.44 13.97 15.45
N ASN A 101 -13.69 14.07 16.74
CA ASN A 101 -14.54 15.12 17.32
C ASN A 101 -13.89 16.51 17.37
N LEU A 102 -12.61 16.61 17.01
CA LEU A 102 -11.90 17.89 17.03
C LEU A 102 -12.31 18.73 15.81
N LYS A 103 -12.49 20.00 16.02
CA LYS A 103 -12.59 20.98 14.93
C LYS A 103 -11.24 21.10 14.22
N LEU A 104 -11.23 21.37 12.92
CA LEU A 104 -10.00 21.43 12.12
C LEU A 104 -8.99 22.46 12.64
N ASP A 105 -9.45 23.59 13.15
CA ASP A 105 -8.63 24.64 13.78
C ASP A 105 -7.95 24.17 15.08
N ARG A 106 -8.47 23.12 15.71
CA ARG A 106 -7.94 22.52 16.93
C ARG A 106 -6.97 21.36 16.68
N ILE A 107 -6.75 20.96 15.45
CA ILE A 107 -5.75 19.96 15.08
C ILE A 107 -4.40 20.63 14.98
N THR A 108 -3.73 20.77 16.13
CA THR A 108 -2.42 21.40 16.25
C THR A 108 -1.30 20.36 16.23
N PRO A 109 -0.05 20.74 15.88
CA PRO A 109 1.10 19.84 15.96
C PRO A 109 1.24 19.18 17.33
N GLN A 110 0.95 19.90 18.41
CA GLN A 110 1.02 19.38 19.77
C GLN A 110 0.02 18.24 20.01
N ARG A 111 -1.24 18.39 19.57
CA ARG A 111 -2.25 17.32 19.66
C ARG A 111 -1.91 16.13 18.79
N LEU A 112 -1.34 16.36 17.61
CA LEU A 112 -0.88 15.30 16.74
C LEU A 112 0.34 14.55 17.30
N GLN A 113 1.21 15.25 18.06
CA GLN A 113 2.29 14.59 18.81
C GLN A 113 1.72 13.69 19.90
N THR A 114 0.72 14.14 20.66
CA THR A 114 0.02 13.31 21.66
C THR A 114 -0.62 12.08 21.01
N TRP A 115 -1.33 12.25 19.89
CA TRP A 115 -1.87 11.13 19.11
C TRP A 115 -0.78 10.16 18.67
N LYS A 116 0.35 10.67 18.16
CA LYS A 116 1.49 9.84 17.74
C LYS A 116 2.02 9.02 18.90
N ASN A 117 2.19 9.62 20.08
CA ASN A 117 2.64 8.92 21.29
C ASN A 117 1.68 7.78 21.66
N THR A 118 0.36 8.02 21.63
CA THR A 118 -0.65 6.97 21.87
C THR A 118 -0.53 5.80 20.89
N ILE A 119 -0.26 6.07 19.60
CA ILE A 119 -0.02 4.99 18.62
C ILE A 119 1.33 4.30 18.88
N ASP A 120 2.33 5.03 19.38
CA ASP A 120 3.66 4.46 19.66
C ASP A 120 3.67 3.51 20.84
N GLU A 121 2.79 3.73 21.81
CA GLU A 121 2.57 2.85 22.97
C GLU A 121 1.88 1.52 22.61
N THR A 122 1.35 1.37 21.38
CA THR A 122 0.72 0.12 20.94
C THR A 122 1.76 -0.93 20.51
N ASP A 123 1.41 -2.22 20.61
CA ASP A 123 2.23 -3.35 20.13
C ASP A 123 2.25 -3.48 18.59
N LEU A 124 1.82 -2.45 17.86
CA LEU A 124 1.83 -2.46 16.41
C LEU A 124 3.25 -2.44 15.86
N LEU A 125 3.50 -3.23 14.82
CA LEU A 125 4.76 -3.17 14.09
C LEU A 125 5.01 -1.76 13.54
N LEU A 126 6.26 -1.29 13.59
CA LEU A 126 6.67 0.02 13.07
C LEU A 126 6.10 0.31 11.68
N ARG A 127 6.14 -0.67 10.77
CA ARG A 127 5.58 -0.53 9.42
C ARG A 127 4.08 -0.24 9.42
N THR A 128 3.35 -0.78 10.39
CA THR A 128 1.91 -0.51 10.56
C THR A 128 1.69 0.90 11.07
N LYS A 129 2.43 1.32 12.10
CA LYS A 129 2.43 2.70 12.64
C LYS A 129 2.73 3.72 11.54
N GLN A 130 3.76 3.48 10.72
CA GLN A 130 4.11 4.31 9.56
C GLN A 130 2.99 4.37 8.50
N ASN A 131 2.27 3.27 8.27
CA ASN A 131 1.13 3.27 7.35
C ASN A 131 -0.03 4.10 7.89
N ILE A 132 -0.33 4.02 9.19
CA ILE A 132 -1.35 4.84 9.85
C ILE A 132 -0.98 6.34 9.74
N TYR A 133 0.27 6.69 9.99
CA TYR A 133 0.77 8.05 9.80
C TYR A 133 0.58 8.55 8.37
N LYS A 134 0.91 7.71 7.36
CA LYS A 134 0.72 8.06 5.95
C LYS A 134 -0.73 8.33 5.58
N GLU A 135 -1.68 7.60 6.16
CA GLU A 135 -3.10 7.84 5.92
C GLU A 135 -3.55 9.17 6.53
N LEU A 136 -3.16 9.48 7.78
CA LEU A 136 -3.45 10.78 8.40
C LEU A 136 -2.82 11.93 7.59
N ASN A 137 -1.56 11.77 7.19
CA ASN A 137 -0.87 12.76 6.36
C ASN A 137 -1.58 13.00 5.02
N ALA A 138 -2.12 11.94 4.40
CA ALA A 138 -2.87 12.07 3.15
C ALA A 138 -4.19 12.84 3.33
N VAL A 139 -4.93 12.60 4.43
CA VAL A 139 -6.15 13.35 4.76
C VAL A 139 -5.85 14.83 4.98
N LEU A 140 -4.82 15.14 5.77
CA LEU A 140 -4.44 16.52 6.08
C LEU A 140 -3.89 17.27 4.85
N ASN A 141 -3.10 16.60 4.00
CA ASN A 141 -2.66 17.19 2.74
C ASN A 141 -3.83 17.44 1.77
N TRP A 142 -4.83 16.56 1.78
CA TRP A 142 -6.03 16.79 1.00
C TRP A 142 -6.83 17.99 1.53
N ALA A 143 -6.90 18.18 2.85
CA ALA A 143 -7.51 19.37 3.46
C ALA A 143 -6.77 20.66 3.08
N VAL A 144 -5.42 20.63 3.02
CA VAL A 144 -4.61 21.76 2.52
C VAL A 144 -4.92 22.05 1.05
N LYS A 145 -4.98 20.99 0.21
CA LYS A 145 -5.31 21.15 -1.22
C LYS A 145 -6.68 21.76 -1.46
N LEU A 146 -7.64 21.53 -0.56
CA LEU A 146 -8.98 22.14 -0.60
C LEU A 146 -9.07 23.46 0.17
N GLU A 147 -7.94 24.03 0.58
CA GLU A 147 -7.86 25.30 1.34
C GLU A 147 -8.67 25.28 2.66
N ARG A 148 -9.00 24.07 3.17
CA ARG A 148 -9.70 23.92 4.47
C ARG A 148 -8.78 24.18 5.66
N ILE A 149 -7.48 23.99 5.50
CA ILE A 149 -6.44 24.37 6.46
C ILE A 149 -5.26 25.00 5.70
N PRO A 150 -4.55 25.99 6.27
CA PRO A 150 -3.50 26.71 5.55
C PRO A 150 -2.24 25.90 5.33
N LYS A 151 -1.94 24.94 6.21
CA LYS A 151 -0.78 24.05 6.15
C LYS A 151 -1.05 22.75 6.89
N ASN A 152 -0.30 21.70 6.55
CA ASN A 152 -0.43 20.42 7.22
C ASN A 152 0.25 20.45 8.61
N PRO A 153 -0.53 20.35 9.71
CA PRO A 153 0.02 20.39 11.05
C PRO A 153 0.80 19.12 11.46
N LEU A 154 0.73 18.05 10.66
CA LEU A 154 1.47 16.80 10.91
C LEU A 154 2.92 16.89 10.45
N THR A 155 3.26 17.81 9.52
CA THR A 155 4.60 17.94 8.96
C THR A 155 5.71 18.08 10.04
N PRO A 156 5.58 18.96 11.05
CA PRO A 156 6.63 19.11 12.07
C PRO A 156 6.69 17.93 13.05
N VAL A 157 5.65 17.08 13.13
CA VAL A 157 5.62 15.94 14.05
C VAL A 157 6.51 14.79 13.54
N GLY A 158 6.63 14.63 12.23
CA GLY A 158 7.43 13.58 11.60
C GLY A 158 6.85 12.17 11.78
N THR A 159 7.34 11.25 10.98
CA THR A 159 6.89 9.85 11.01
C THR A 159 7.48 9.08 12.20
N PHE A 160 6.98 7.87 12.43
CA PHE A 160 7.56 6.92 13.39
C PHE A 160 8.93 6.47 12.90
N GLN A 161 9.90 6.51 13.80
CA GLN A 161 11.27 6.08 13.55
C GLN A 161 11.59 4.85 14.38
N GLU A 162 12.53 4.06 13.92
CA GLU A 162 13.08 2.97 14.70
C GLU A 162 14.01 3.53 15.78
N VAL A 163 13.82 3.10 17.01
CA VAL A 163 14.82 3.28 18.05
C VAL A 163 15.98 2.34 17.70
N TYR A 164 17.17 2.87 17.62
CA TYR A 164 18.40 2.16 17.22
C TYR A 164 18.60 0.88 18.01
N PHE A 165 18.26 -0.24 17.41
CA PHE A 165 18.86 -1.54 17.71
C PHE A 165 19.12 -2.20 16.35
N GLU A 166 20.29 -2.85 16.24
CA GLU A 166 20.63 -3.63 15.06
C GLU A 166 19.46 -4.55 14.69
N LYS A 167 18.86 -4.29 13.55
CA LYS A 167 17.91 -5.25 13.02
C LYS A 167 18.65 -6.55 12.76
N PRO A 168 18.17 -7.67 13.27
CA PRO A 168 18.46 -8.93 12.59
C PRO A 168 18.00 -8.72 11.14
N GLN A 169 18.91 -8.83 10.18
CA GLN A 169 18.48 -8.88 8.78
C GLN A 169 17.41 -9.96 8.69
N ASP A 170 16.19 -9.61 8.31
CA ASP A 170 15.13 -10.57 8.03
C ASP A 170 15.71 -11.53 6.99
N LYS A 171 16.21 -12.68 7.44
CA LYS A 171 16.72 -13.71 6.54
C LYS A 171 15.55 -14.11 5.64
N LEU A 172 15.76 -14.02 4.33
CA LEU A 172 14.80 -14.53 3.37
C LEU A 172 14.56 -16.01 3.69
N HIS A 173 13.32 -16.36 4.03
CA HIS A 173 12.91 -17.73 4.22
C HIS A 173 12.48 -18.29 2.87
N TYR A 174 13.25 -19.22 2.33
CA TYR A 174 12.92 -19.91 1.08
C TYR A 174 13.39 -21.36 1.17
N TYR A 175 12.76 -22.21 0.38
CA TYR A 175 13.11 -23.63 0.30
C TYR A 175 14.17 -23.89 -0.76
N THR A 176 15.01 -24.89 -0.54
CA THR A 176 15.80 -25.50 -1.62
C THR A 176 14.89 -26.33 -2.53
N ALA A 177 15.43 -26.82 -3.64
CA ALA A 177 14.69 -27.70 -4.55
C ALA A 177 14.27 -28.99 -3.83
N GLU A 178 15.17 -29.57 -3.03
CA GLU A 178 14.93 -30.80 -2.27
C GLU A 178 13.86 -30.59 -1.18
N GLU A 179 13.92 -29.48 -0.46
CA GLU A 179 12.91 -29.13 0.54
C GLU A 179 11.53 -28.93 -0.11
N PHE A 180 11.48 -28.28 -1.29
CA PHE A 180 10.23 -28.16 -2.02
C PHE A 180 9.69 -29.53 -2.48
N LEU A 181 10.54 -30.40 -2.99
CA LEU A 181 10.12 -31.77 -3.38
C LEU A 181 9.55 -32.56 -2.20
N ALA A 182 10.19 -32.50 -1.02
CA ALA A 182 9.67 -33.09 0.21
C ALA A 182 8.31 -32.46 0.63
N TYR A 183 8.19 -31.14 0.53
CA TYR A 183 6.95 -30.42 0.80
C TYR A 183 5.80 -30.83 -0.14
N ILE A 184 6.05 -30.83 -1.45
CA ILE A 184 5.01 -31.08 -2.45
C ILE A 184 4.55 -32.54 -2.48
N ALA A 185 5.45 -33.49 -2.16
CA ALA A 185 5.12 -34.89 -2.01
C ALA A 185 4.03 -35.11 -0.96
N THR A 186 3.99 -34.32 0.10
CA THR A 186 2.96 -34.37 1.14
C THR A 186 1.55 -34.09 0.60
N SER A 187 1.39 -33.10 -0.27
CA SER A 187 0.10 -32.77 -0.87
C SER A 187 -0.33 -33.81 -1.91
N TYR A 188 0.63 -34.36 -2.66
CA TYR A 188 0.39 -35.45 -3.62
C TYR A 188 -0.08 -36.73 -2.92
N ALA A 189 0.63 -37.15 -1.88
CA ALA A 189 0.25 -38.33 -1.10
C ALA A 189 -1.13 -38.23 -0.44
N ARG A 190 -1.58 -37.00 -0.11
CA ARG A 190 -2.91 -36.74 0.42
C ARG A 190 -3.99 -36.61 -0.66
N GLN A 191 -3.62 -36.68 -1.92
CA GLN A 191 -4.50 -36.44 -3.07
C GLN A 191 -5.21 -35.08 -3.02
N ASP A 192 -4.59 -34.08 -2.42
CA ASP A 192 -5.09 -32.69 -2.33
C ASP A 192 -4.81 -31.91 -3.66
N TRP A 193 -5.27 -32.42 -4.78
CA TRP A 193 -4.93 -31.95 -6.13
C TRP A 193 -5.03 -30.44 -6.36
N PRO A 194 -6.09 -29.73 -5.92
CA PRO A 194 -6.14 -28.28 -6.09
C PRO A 194 -4.97 -27.55 -5.43
N TYR A 195 -4.52 -28.05 -4.27
CA TYR A 195 -3.40 -27.44 -3.53
C TYR A 195 -2.05 -27.91 -4.05
N TYR A 196 -1.95 -29.17 -4.45
CA TYR A 196 -0.78 -29.69 -5.16
C TYR A 196 -0.44 -28.84 -6.39
N VAL A 197 -1.43 -28.56 -7.23
CA VAL A 197 -1.28 -27.72 -8.42
C VAL A 197 -0.98 -26.27 -8.01
N PHE A 198 -1.67 -25.73 -7.01
CA PHE A 198 -1.45 -24.37 -6.52
C PHE A 198 0.00 -24.13 -6.09
N PHE A 199 0.56 -25.02 -5.27
CA PHE A 199 1.92 -24.86 -4.77
C PHE A 199 2.97 -25.18 -5.85
N SER A 200 2.68 -26.08 -6.77
CA SER A 200 3.52 -26.32 -7.94
C SER A 200 3.62 -25.06 -8.83
N ILE A 201 2.49 -24.41 -9.12
CA ILE A 201 2.51 -23.13 -9.86
C ILE A 201 3.32 -22.08 -9.08
N ALA A 202 3.10 -21.94 -7.77
CA ALA A 202 3.80 -20.96 -6.93
C ALA A 202 5.32 -21.13 -7.01
N PHE A 203 5.81 -22.36 -6.95
CA PHE A 203 7.23 -22.70 -7.02
C PHE A 203 7.81 -22.50 -8.44
N TYR A 204 7.22 -23.14 -9.45
CA TYR A 204 7.77 -23.13 -10.81
C TYR A 204 7.66 -21.80 -11.53
N THR A 205 6.75 -20.92 -11.12
CA THR A 205 6.48 -19.66 -11.83
C THR A 205 6.75 -18.40 -11.02
N GLY A 206 6.78 -18.49 -9.70
CA GLY A 206 6.86 -17.32 -8.82
C GLY A 206 5.64 -16.40 -8.88
N MET A 207 4.49 -16.86 -9.40
CA MET A 207 3.25 -16.06 -9.47
C MET A 207 2.77 -15.68 -8.06
N ARG A 208 2.07 -14.54 -7.98
CA ARG A 208 1.44 -14.11 -6.73
C ARG A 208 0.22 -14.98 -6.42
N LYS A 209 -0.08 -15.22 -5.14
CA LYS A 209 -1.25 -15.99 -4.68
C LYS A 209 -2.54 -15.62 -5.43
N GLY A 210 -2.84 -14.35 -5.56
CA GLY A 210 -4.03 -13.89 -6.25
C GLY A 210 -4.01 -14.12 -7.77
N GLU A 211 -2.84 -14.13 -8.40
CA GLU A 211 -2.67 -14.45 -9.83
C GLU A 211 -2.92 -15.95 -10.06
N ILE A 212 -2.36 -16.81 -9.20
CA ILE A 212 -2.58 -18.27 -9.26
C ILE A 212 -4.06 -18.60 -9.07
N ASN A 213 -4.69 -17.98 -8.07
CA ASN A 213 -6.10 -18.22 -7.75
C ASN A 213 -7.07 -17.70 -8.84
N ALA A 214 -6.61 -16.73 -9.65
CA ALA A 214 -7.37 -16.18 -10.76
C ALA A 214 -7.17 -16.93 -12.08
N LEU A 215 -6.16 -17.80 -12.18
CA LEU A 215 -5.76 -18.47 -13.42
C LEU A 215 -6.86 -19.41 -13.90
N LYS A 216 -7.24 -19.28 -15.17
CA LYS A 216 -8.23 -20.12 -15.86
C LYS A 216 -7.57 -20.98 -16.91
N TRP A 217 -8.21 -22.06 -17.32
CA TRP A 217 -7.68 -22.89 -18.40
C TRP A 217 -7.56 -22.12 -19.73
N SER A 218 -8.46 -21.17 -19.97
CA SER A 218 -8.37 -20.26 -21.12
C SER A 218 -7.15 -19.33 -21.12
N ASP A 219 -6.39 -19.27 -20.01
CA ASP A 219 -5.14 -18.51 -19.93
C ASP A 219 -3.91 -19.38 -20.25
N ILE A 220 -4.11 -20.65 -20.63
CA ILE A 220 -3.04 -21.60 -20.92
C ILE A 220 -3.05 -21.89 -22.42
N GLU A 221 -1.96 -21.54 -23.09
CA GLU A 221 -1.73 -21.82 -24.50
C GLU A 221 -0.45 -22.64 -24.66
N GLY A 222 -0.62 -23.92 -25.01
CA GLY A 222 0.51 -24.87 -25.09
C GLY A 222 1.27 -24.95 -23.77
N THR A 223 2.52 -24.49 -23.77
CA THR A 223 3.38 -24.44 -22.58
C THR A 223 3.45 -23.05 -21.94
N THR A 224 2.59 -22.12 -22.38
CA THR A 224 2.60 -20.73 -21.93
C THR A 224 1.43 -20.44 -20.99
N ILE A 225 1.72 -19.80 -19.87
CA ILE A 225 0.73 -19.21 -18.95
C ILE A 225 0.63 -17.72 -19.23
N HIS A 226 -0.57 -17.24 -19.53
CA HIS A 226 -0.88 -15.80 -19.68
C HIS A 226 -1.40 -15.22 -18.37
N VAL A 227 -0.59 -14.43 -17.66
CA VAL A 227 -1.02 -13.77 -16.42
C VAL A 227 -1.79 -12.50 -16.76
N ARG A 228 -3.13 -12.55 -16.63
CA ARG A 228 -4.05 -11.48 -17.08
C ARG A 228 -4.91 -10.89 -15.98
N ARG A 229 -5.01 -11.55 -14.82
CA ARG A 229 -5.89 -11.16 -13.72
C ARG A 229 -5.35 -11.57 -12.36
N SER A 230 -5.98 -11.03 -11.30
CA SER A 230 -5.67 -11.39 -9.92
C SER A 230 -6.94 -11.32 -9.07
N ILE A 231 -7.09 -12.23 -8.10
CA ILE A 231 -8.17 -12.23 -7.13
C ILE A 231 -7.68 -11.76 -5.78
N SER A 232 -8.50 -10.97 -5.11
CA SER A 232 -8.30 -10.57 -3.72
C SER A 232 -9.53 -10.93 -2.89
N GLN A 233 -9.32 -11.63 -1.80
CA GLN A 233 -10.34 -11.99 -0.80
C GLN A 233 -10.24 -11.14 0.47
N LYS A 234 -9.58 -9.98 0.39
CA LYS A 234 -9.35 -9.10 1.54
C LYS A 234 -10.59 -8.32 1.96
N VAL A 235 -11.51 -8.07 1.03
CA VAL A 235 -12.80 -7.43 1.32
C VAL A 235 -13.78 -8.54 1.68
N LYS A 236 -14.37 -8.45 2.88
CA LYS A 236 -15.27 -9.48 3.41
C LYS A 236 -16.49 -9.63 2.49
N GLY A 237 -16.75 -10.84 2.05
CA GLY A 237 -17.92 -11.18 1.23
C GLY A 237 -17.68 -11.22 -0.27
N ASP A 238 -16.56 -10.66 -0.80
CA ASP A 238 -16.33 -10.57 -2.23
C ASP A 238 -15.00 -11.20 -2.67
N ASP A 239 -15.08 -12.04 -3.69
CA ASP A 239 -13.92 -12.51 -4.45
C ASP A 239 -13.65 -11.49 -5.58
N LEU A 240 -12.91 -10.42 -5.24
CA LEU A 240 -12.64 -9.33 -6.18
C LEU A 240 -11.64 -9.77 -7.25
N GLU A 241 -12.14 -10.15 -8.43
CA GLU A 241 -11.31 -10.34 -9.61
C GLU A 241 -11.01 -8.98 -10.24
N THR A 242 -9.75 -8.66 -10.39
CA THR A 242 -9.29 -7.37 -10.94
C THR A 242 -8.17 -7.59 -11.95
N PRO A 243 -8.00 -6.68 -12.92
CA PRO A 243 -6.81 -6.69 -13.75
C PRO A 243 -5.57 -6.52 -12.88
N PRO A 244 -4.39 -6.96 -13.35
CA PRO A 244 -3.14 -6.76 -12.64
C PRO A 244 -2.90 -5.29 -12.26
N LYS A 245 -2.12 -5.07 -11.19
CA LYS A 245 -1.93 -3.73 -10.64
C LYS A 245 -1.21 -2.76 -11.58
N ASN A 246 -0.23 -3.28 -12.35
CA ASN A 246 0.63 -2.51 -13.24
C ASN A 246 0.73 -3.22 -14.60
N LYS A 247 1.10 -2.48 -15.65
CA LYS A 247 1.35 -3.04 -16.98
C LYS A 247 2.37 -4.18 -16.97
N SER A 248 3.44 -4.08 -16.17
CA SER A 248 4.46 -5.12 -15.99
C SER A 248 3.95 -6.42 -15.36
N SER A 249 2.79 -6.38 -14.73
CA SER A 249 2.16 -7.59 -14.16
C SER A 249 1.43 -8.43 -15.21
N TYR A 250 1.12 -7.85 -16.39
CA TYR A 250 0.73 -8.62 -17.57
C TYR A 250 1.98 -9.25 -18.16
N ARG A 251 2.06 -10.56 -18.14
CA ARG A 251 3.23 -11.28 -18.63
C ARG A 251 2.87 -12.69 -19.06
N ASP A 252 3.71 -13.24 -19.90
CA ASP A 252 3.65 -14.62 -20.36
C ASP A 252 4.80 -15.39 -19.73
N LEU A 253 4.50 -16.55 -19.18
CA LEU A 253 5.45 -17.40 -18.48
C LEU A 253 5.50 -18.77 -19.16
N GLN A 254 6.69 -19.18 -19.60
CA GLN A 254 6.92 -20.54 -20.08
C GLN A 254 6.96 -21.50 -18.90
N MET A 255 6.20 -22.58 -19.00
CA MET A 255 6.17 -23.66 -18.01
C MET A 255 7.33 -24.62 -18.23
N PRO A 256 8.02 -25.04 -17.17
CA PRO A 256 8.95 -26.18 -17.26
C PRO A 256 8.16 -27.49 -17.45
N ALA A 257 8.80 -28.49 -18.04
CA ALA A 257 8.18 -29.76 -18.36
C ALA A 257 7.43 -30.43 -17.16
N PRO A 258 7.96 -30.42 -15.92
CA PRO A 258 7.21 -30.99 -14.78
C PRO A 258 5.86 -30.30 -14.54
N LEU A 259 5.80 -28.98 -14.72
CA LEU A 259 4.53 -28.24 -14.53
C LEU A 259 3.55 -28.54 -15.67
N VAL A 260 4.02 -28.73 -16.90
CA VAL A 260 3.19 -29.10 -18.04
C VAL A 260 2.51 -30.45 -17.80
N GLU A 261 3.24 -31.43 -17.29
CA GLU A 261 2.67 -32.77 -16.99
C GLU A 261 1.65 -32.68 -15.84
N ILE A 262 1.92 -31.91 -14.79
CA ILE A 262 0.97 -31.65 -13.70
C ILE A 262 -0.33 -31.03 -14.26
N PHE A 263 -0.21 -30.07 -15.20
CA PHE A 263 -1.38 -29.43 -15.80
C PHE A 263 -2.20 -30.38 -16.66
N LYS A 264 -1.56 -31.24 -17.46
CA LYS A 264 -2.26 -32.25 -18.29
C LYS A 264 -3.07 -33.19 -17.41
N GLU A 265 -2.46 -33.73 -16.36
CA GLU A 265 -3.13 -34.64 -15.44
C GLU A 265 -4.28 -33.95 -14.71
N HIS A 266 -4.03 -32.74 -14.21
CA HIS A 266 -5.06 -32.00 -13.48
C HIS A 266 -6.24 -31.58 -14.36
N LYS A 267 -5.98 -31.14 -15.60
CA LYS A 267 -7.04 -30.82 -16.56
C LYS A 267 -7.91 -32.06 -16.84
N ALA A 268 -7.28 -33.20 -17.08
CA ALA A 268 -8.00 -34.44 -17.27
C ALA A 268 -8.91 -34.79 -16.09
N ARG A 269 -8.43 -34.58 -14.84
CA ARG A 269 -9.25 -34.77 -13.64
C ARG A 269 -10.43 -33.78 -13.55
N GLN A 270 -10.23 -32.51 -13.89
CA GLN A 270 -11.32 -31.54 -13.87
C GLN A 270 -12.35 -31.77 -14.97
N MET A 271 -11.95 -32.34 -16.10
CA MET A 271 -12.85 -32.71 -17.20
C MET A 271 -13.86 -33.82 -16.85
N TYR A 272 -13.67 -34.56 -15.75
CA TYR A 272 -14.70 -35.48 -15.24
C TYR A 272 -15.92 -34.72 -14.65
N ASP A 273 -15.83 -33.42 -14.31
CA ASP A 273 -17.01 -32.64 -13.97
C ASP A 273 -17.76 -32.28 -15.27
N PRO A 274 -19.04 -32.74 -15.41
CA PRO A 274 -19.84 -32.44 -16.62
C PRO A 274 -20.03 -30.95 -16.93
N ARG A 275 -19.80 -30.10 -15.92
CA ARG A 275 -19.89 -28.63 -16.04
C ARG A 275 -18.58 -27.99 -16.46
N PHE A 276 -17.51 -28.80 -16.66
CA PHE A 276 -16.19 -28.27 -17.01
C PHE A 276 -16.27 -27.39 -18.27
N THR A 277 -15.59 -26.24 -18.20
CA THR A 277 -15.37 -25.33 -19.32
C THR A 277 -13.99 -24.71 -19.19
N GLU A 278 -13.44 -24.17 -20.26
CA GLU A 278 -12.14 -23.50 -20.25
C GLU A 278 -12.09 -22.24 -19.35
N VAL A 279 -13.24 -21.74 -18.87
CA VAL A 279 -13.31 -20.67 -17.88
C VAL A 279 -13.18 -21.16 -16.42
N TYR A 280 -13.13 -22.50 -16.20
CA TYR A 280 -12.81 -23.05 -14.90
C TYR A 280 -11.43 -22.58 -14.45
N ARG A 281 -11.29 -22.34 -13.14
CA ARG A 281 -10.00 -22.01 -12.56
C ARG A 281 -9.13 -23.23 -12.49
N VAL A 282 -7.84 -23.05 -12.82
CA VAL A 282 -6.87 -24.13 -12.81
C VAL A 282 -6.81 -24.80 -11.42
N CYS A 283 -6.76 -24.05 -10.33
CA CYS A 283 -6.67 -24.64 -8.99
C CYS A 283 -8.03 -24.97 -8.37
N GLY A 284 -9.03 -24.12 -8.52
CA GLY A 284 -10.30 -24.21 -7.78
C GLY A 284 -11.50 -24.72 -8.58
N GLY A 285 -11.33 -24.99 -9.87
CA GLY A 285 -12.45 -25.39 -10.75
C GLY A 285 -13.49 -24.27 -10.87
N ALA A 286 -14.75 -24.55 -10.53
CA ALA A 286 -15.84 -23.59 -10.58
C ALA A 286 -15.70 -22.47 -9.53
N ALA A 287 -14.98 -22.69 -8.42
CA ALA A 287 -14.83 -21.76 -7.31
C ALA A 287 -13.37 -21.35 -7.09
N VAL A 288 -13.15 -20.30 -6.30
CA VAL A 288 -11.81 -19.86 -5.87
C VAL A 288 -11.39 -20.64 -4.63
N LEU A 289 -10.10 -21.00 -4.53
CA LEU A 289 -9.56 -21.51 -3.28
C LEU A 289 -9.57 -20.40 -2.22
N ARG A 290 -10.04 -20.71 -1.02
CA ARG A 290 -10.06 -19.74 0.08
C ARG A 290 -8.66 -19.49 0.63
N ASP A 291 -8.31 -18.22 0.85
CA ASP A 291 -7.02 -17.80 1.41
C ASP A 291 -6.70 -18.53 2.71
N THR A 292 -7.70 -18.69 3.59
CA THR A 292 -7.55 -19.41 4.87
C THR A 292 -7.29 -20.91 4.66
N SER A 293 -7.92 -21.52 3.66
CA SER A 293 -7.71 -22.93 3.33
C SER A 293 -6.30 -23.17 2.78
N ILE A 294 -5.84 -22.31 1.86
CA ILE A 294 -4.47 -22.38 1.32
C ILE A 294 -3.45 -22.27 2.47
N GLU A 295 -3.64 -21.31 3.39
CA GLU A 295 -2.74 -21.11 4.53
C GLU A 295 -2.74 -22.31 5.50
N ASN A 296 -3.92 -22.86 5.80
CA ASN A 296 -4.04 -24.05 6.67
C ASN A 296 -3.41 -25.28 6.05
N LYS A 297 -3.59 -25.50 4.74
CA LYS A 297 -2.93 -26.60 4.01
C LYS A 297 -1.42 -26.41 3.99
N ASN A 298 -0.93 -25.20 3.72
CA ASN A 298 0.50 -24.88 3.80
C ASN A 298 1.09 -25.28 5.16
N LYS A 299 0.48 -24.84 6.26
CA LYS A 299 0.92 -25.21 7.62
C LYS A 299 0.96 -26.71 7.83
N ALA A 300 -0.08 -27.43 7.37
CA ALA A 300 -0.16 -28.87 7.51
C ALA A 300 0.92 -29.59 6.70
N TYR A 301 1.22 -29.16 5.47
CA TYR A 301 2.25 -29.76 4.63
C TYR A 301 3.65 -29.50 5.18
N CYS A 302 3.96 -28.27 5.61
CA CYS A 302 5.22 -27.97 6.29
C CYS A 302 5.44 -28.88 7.50
N LYS A 303 4.42 -29.01 8.37
CA LYS A 303 4.50 -29.88 9.56
C LYS A 303 4.75 -31.35 9.20
N THR A 304 4.06 -31.88 8.19
CA THR A 304 4.20 -33.27 7.78
C THR A 304 5.54 -33.53 7.12
N ALA A 305 6.06 -32.60 6.33
CA ALA A 305 7.39 -32.69 5.71
C ALA A 305 8.55 -32.42 6.69
N GLY A 306 8.27 -32.02 7.94
CA GLY A 306 9.31 -31.64 8.90
C GLY A 306 10.07 -30.37 8.53
N LEU A 307 9.46 -29.48 7.73
CA LEU A 307 10.08 -28.26 7.22
C LEU A 307 9.62 -27.02 8.00
N PRO A 308 10.46 -25.98 8.09
CA PRO A 308 10.05 -24.71 8.66
C PRO A 308 8.87 -24.12 7.87
N HIS A 309 7.93 -23.50 8.58
CA HIS A 309 6.79 -22.85 7.92
C HIS A 309 7.24 -21.57 7.20
N ILE A 310 7.02 -21.51 5.89
CA ILE A 310 7.16 -20.31 5.08
C ILE A 310 5.78 -19.77 4.68
N LYS A 311 5.67 -18.46 4.47
CA LYS A 311 4.42 -17.83 4.01
C LYS A 311 4.17 -18.17 2.54
N ILE A 312 2.91 -18.10 2.09
CA ILE A 312 2.59 -18.34 0.67
C ILE A 312 3.39 -17.43 -0.27
N HIS A 313 3.70 -16.19 0.16
CA HIS A 313 4.50 -15.28 -0.66
C HIS A 313 5.98 -15.72 -0.75
N ASP A 314 6.46 -16.49 0.19
CA ASP A 314 7.85 -16.92 0.23
C ASP A 314 8.16 -18.02 -0.81
N PHE A 315 7.16 -18.71 -1.36
CA PHE A 315 7.33 -19.56 -2.57
C PHE A 315 7.80 -18.74 -3.77
N ARG A 316 7.38 -17.49 -3.86
CA ARG A 316 7.88 -16.56 -4.87
C ARG A 316 9.33 -16.14 -4.57
N HIS A 317 9.67 -15.97 -3.30
CA HIS A 317 11.06 -15.80 -2.88
C HIS A 317 11.90 -17.04 -3.21
N THR A 318 11.37 -18.24 -2.96
CA THR A 318 11.98 -19.51 -3.36
C THR A 318 12.32 -19.55 -4.84
N HIS A 319 11.33 -19.29 -5.70
CA HIS A 319 11.52 -19.23 -7.15
C HIS A 319 12.64 -18.27 -7.57
N ALA A 320 12.61 -17.05 -7.03
CA ALA A 320 13.59 -16.03 -7.38
C ALA A 320 14.99 -16.34 -6.84
N SER A 321 15.08 -16.89 -5.63
CA SER A 321 16.36 -17.24 -4.99
C SER A 321 17.05 -18.40 -5.72
N LEU A 322 16.29 -19.42 -6.14
CA LEU A 322 16.85 -20.52 -6.95
C LEU A 322 17.44 -20.00 -8.26
N LEU A 323 16.70 -19.14 -8.97
CA LEU A 323 17.19 -18.58 -10.24
C LEU A 323 18.39 -17.63 -10.04
N ALA A 324 18.41 -16.86 -8.95
CA ALA A 324 19.52 -15.98 -8.63
C ALA A 324 20.81 -16.76 -8.29
N ASN A 325 20.69 -17.84 -7.50
CA ASN A 325 21.81 -18.73 -7.17
C ASN A 325 22.42 -19.38 -8.42
N GLU A 326 21.60 -19.66 -9.45
CA GLU A 326 22.04 -20.19 -10.75
C GLU A 326 22.53 -19.08 -11.70
N GLY A 327 22.63 -17.84 -11.24
CA GLY A 327 23.18 -16.73 -12.02
C GLY A 327 22.27 -16.21 -13.14
N ILE A 328 20.97 -16.53 -13.11
CA ILE A 328 20.00 -15.99 -14.07
C ILE A 328 19.90 -14.48 -13.92
N SER A 329 19.93 -13.75 -15.02
CA SER A 329 19.96 -12.28 -14.99
C SER A 329 18.80 -11.70 -14.16
N ILE A 330 19.11 -10.66 -13.39
CA ILE A 330 18.13 -9.99 -12.50
C ILE A 330 16.94 -9.41 -13.29
N GLN A 331 17.17 -9.02 -14.56
CA GLN A 331 16.15 -8.52 -15.47
C GLN A 331 15.14 -9.63 -15.79
N GLU A 332 15.62 -10.86 -16.09
CA GLU A 332 14.75 -11.98 -16.40
C GLU A 332 13.96 -12.42 -15.14
N ILE A 333 14.58 -12.45 -13.97
CA ILE A 333 13.89 -12.72 -12.71
C ILE A 333 12.81 -11.66 -12.48
N ALA A 334 13.12 -10.37 -12.63
CA ALA A 334 12.15 -9.28 -12.48
C ALA A 334 10.98 -9.40 -13.48
N ARG A 335 11.26 -9.77 -14.75
CA ARG A 335 10.26 -10.01 -15.78
C ARG A 335 9.32 -11.16 -15.39
N ARG A 336 9.87 -12.32 -15.01
CA ARG A 336 9.10 -13.49 -14.58
C ARG A 336 8.21 -13.16 -13.37
N LEU A 337 8.75 -12.42 -12.41
CA LEU A 337 8.01 -11.98 -11.25
C LEU A 337 6.97 -10.88 -11.57
N GLY A 338 7.10 -10.14 -12.67
CA GLY A 338 6.24 -9.00 -13.00
C GLY A 338 6.47 -7.83 -12.03
N HIS A 339 7.73 -7.50 -11.75
CA HIS A 339 8.11 -6.29 -11.05
C HIS A 339 8.17 -5.11 -12.02
N SER A 340 7.59 -3.98 -11.64
CA SER A 340 7.63 -2.76 -12.46
C SER A 340 8.98 -2.05 -12.45
N ASN A 341 9.84 -2.39 -11.47
CA ASN A 341 11.18 -1.85 -11.33
C ASN A 341 12.14 -2.99 -10.93
N VAL A 342 13.18 -3.17 -11.69
CA VAL A 342 14.24 -4.17 -11.45
C VAL A 342 14.93 -3.95 -10.09
N VAL A 343 15.03 -2.71 -9.63
CA VAL A 343 15.62 -2.36 -8.33
C VAL A 343 14.93 -3.09 -7.16
N ILE A 344 13.63 -3.39 -7.27
CA ILE A 344 12.90 -4.18 -6.26
C ILE A 344 13.51 -5.58 -6.17
N THR A 345 13.80 -6.20 -7.32
CA THR A 345 14.40 -7.55 -7.41
C THR A 345 15.85 -7.50 -6.94
N TRP A 346 16.61 -6.51 -7.39
CA TRP A 346 18.00 -6.30 -7.01
C TRP A 346 18.16 -6.19 -5.48
N ASN A 347 17.45 -5.27 -4.84
CA ASN A 347 17.54 -5.05 -3.40
C ASN A 347 17.17 -6.30 -2.56
N THR A 348 16.38 -7.20 -3.15
CA THR A 348 15.94 -8.41 -2.46
C THR A 348 16.88 -9.61 -2.67
N TYR A 349 17.45 -9.77 -3.86
CA TYR A 349 18.13 -11.03 -4.25
C TYR A 349 19.60 -10.83 -4.67
N ALA A 350 20.13 -9.61 -4.77
CA ALA A 350 21.50 -9.37 -5.25
C ALA A 350 22.57 -10.11 -4.43
N HIS A 351 22.34 -10.29 -3.12
CA HIS A 351 23.27 -10.98 -2.24
C HIS A 351 23.33 -12.49 -2.46
N LEU A 352 22.41 -13.07 -3.25
CA LEU A 352 22.36 -14.50 -3.57
C LEU A 352 23.15 -14.84 -4.85
N TYR A 353 23.56 -13.83 -5.61
CA TYR A 353 24.31 -14.08 -6.82
C TYR A 353 25.71 -14.60 -6.48
N PRO A 354 26.19 -15.63 -7.22
CA PRO A 354 27.56 -16.09 -7.05
C PRO A 354 28.55 -14.97 -7.34
N ARG A 355 29.67 -14.95 -6.62
CA ARG A 355 30.76 -14.03 -6.92
C ARG A 355 31.43 -14.49 -8.20
N GLU A 356 31.37 -13.65 -9.24
CA GLU A 356 31.93 -13.94 -10.55
C GLU A 356 33.35 -13.36 -10.75
N GLU A 357 34.05 -13.02 -9.67
CA GLU A 357 35.37 -12.39 -9.75
C GLU A 357 36.39 -13.26 -10.52
N GLU A 358 36.44 -14.56 -10.24
CA GLU A 358 37.34 -15.50 -10.94
C GLU A 358 37.00 -15.59 -12.42
N ARG A 359 35.70 -15.60 -12.76
CA ARG A 359 35.23 -15.60 -14.15
C ARG A 359 35.60 -14.31 -14.86
N ALA A 360 35.42 -13.16 -14.19
CA ALA A 360 35.82 -11.87 -14.72
C ALA A 360 37.32 -11.80 -15.00
N ILE A 361 38.16 -12.24 -14.06
CA ILE A 361 39.60 -12.34 -14.21
C ILE A 361 39.99 -13.29 -15.37
N SER A 362 39.31 -14.45 -15.46
CA SER A 362 39.56 -15.40 -16.57
C SER A 362 39.28 -14.76 -17.94
N ILE A 363 38.17 -14.00 -18.07
CA ILE A 363 37.83 -13.29 -19.31
C ILE A 363 38.90 -12.23 -19.63
N LEU A 364 39.29 -11.42 -18.65
CA LEU A 364 40.29 -10.37 -18.82
C LEU A 364 41.64 -10.94 -19.19
N ASN A 365 42.05 -12.08 -18.66
CA ASN A 365 43.30 -12.77 -18.97
C ASN A 365 43.36 -13.27 -20.41
N GLN A 366 42.23 -13.44 -21.10
CA GLN A 366 42.15 -13.82 -22.51
C GLN A 366 42.45 -12.63 -23.46
N ILE A 367 42.31 -11.40 -22.95
CA ILE A 367 42.58 -10.18 -23.72
C ILE A 367 44.09 -9.90 -23.63
N LYS A 368 44.87 -10.47 -24.55
CA LYS A 368 46.30 -10.18 -24.67
C LYS A 368 46.52 -8.98 -25.57
N PRO A 369 47.35 -7.97 -25.18
CA PRO A 369 47.76 -6.92 -26.07
C PRO A 369 48.44 -7.59 -27.29
N GLN A 370 48.01 -7.24 -28.48
CA GLN A 370 48.78 -7.59 -29.68
C GLN A 370 50.10 -6.79 -29.63
N ASN A 371 51.18 -7.48 -29.32
CA ASN A 371 52.58 -7.06 -29.42
C ASN A 371 52.89 -5.57 -29.21
N VAL A 372 53.28 -5.21 -27.99
CA VAL A 372 54.24 -4.11 -27.81
C VAL A 372 55.64 -4.69 -27.84
#